data_de68bef96bff9f53da999c3ec8b250e7
#
_entry.id   de68bef96bff9f53da999c3ec8b250e7
#
_cell.length_a   1.000
_cell.length_b   1.000
_cell.length_c   1.000
_cell.angle_alpha   90.00
_cell.angle_beta   90.00
_cell.angle_gamma   90.00
#
_symmetry.space_group_name_H-M   'P 1'
#
loop_
_entity.id
_entity.type
_entity.pdbx_description
1 polymer ?
#
loop_
_entity_poly.entity_id
_entity_poly.type
_entity_poly.pdbx_seq_one_letter_code
_entity_poly.pdbx_strand_id
1 'polypeptide(L)'
;MKINDQQMPVMKMTKDVTALTLATEDVGSLPLHDDFQLSREHVKRAILDKVSTGLDYPCYPQLPGTEEQPMNMNLQFLIPLAESGFGLRVENGNIYQAGELEKPDHPIGIERAIFYLNFLKENHLLEKIRGPKACVTGPFTLAGYIDRQNILTCGASKPEVVSTLAEIVVD
;
A
#
# COMPACT_ATOMS: atom_id res chain seq x y z
N MET A 1 -44.34 -14.32 35.07
CA MET A 1 -43.51 -13.35 34.36
C MET A 1 -43.72 -13.60 32.86
N LYS A 2 -44.54 -12.77 32.19
CA LYS A 2 -44.88 -12.94 30.75
C LYS A 2 -43.82 -12.21 29.94
N ILE A 3 -43.08 -12.95 29.14
CA ILE A 3 -42.12 -12.38 28.19
C ILE A 3 -42.94 -11.82 27.00
N ASN A 4 -42.82 -10.51 26.80
CA ASN A 4 -43.46 -9.82 25.71
C ASN A 4 -42.70 -10.11 24.43
N ASP A 5 -43.31 -10.86 23.51
CA ASP A 5 -42.84 -11.02 22.12
C ASP A 5 -42.97 -9.68 21.38
N GLN A 6 -41.94 -8.84 21.45
CA GLN A 6 -41.82 -7.73 20.50
C GLN A 6 -41.35 -8.31 19.18
N GLN A 7 -42.28 -8.49 18.24
CA GLN A 7 -41.99 -8.73 16.85
C GLN A 7 -41.12 -7.61 16.32
N MET A 8 -39.85 -7.95 15.97
CA MET A 8 -39.00 -7.05 15.22
C MET A 8 -39.68 -6.70 13.88
N PRO A 9 -39.70 -5.43 13.47
CA PRO A 9 -40.28 -5.04 12.18
C PRO A 9 -39.53 -5.74 11.05
N VAL A 10 -40.22 -6.59 10.31
CA VAL A 10 -39.73 -7.16 9.05
C VAL A 10 -39.55 -5.98 8.09
N MET A 11 -38.29 -5.64 7.82
CA MET A 11 -37.92 -4.64 6.83
C MET A 11 -38.46 -5.14 5.47
N LYS A 12 -39.54 -4.53 4.97
CA LYS A 12 -39.98 -4.76 3.60
C LYS A 12 -38.88 -4.29 2.66
N MET A 13 -38.12 -5.22 2.13
CA MET A 13 -37.24 -4.94 0.99
C MET A 13 -38.12 -4.51 -0.17
N THR A 14 -38.12 -3.22 -0.46
CA THR A 14 -38.71 -2.68 -1.69
C THR A 14 -37.99 -3.29 -2.89
N LYS A 15 -38.74 -3.70 -3.89
CA LYS A 15 -38.29 -4.42 -5.11
C LYS A 15 -37.45 -3.55 -6.08
N ASP A 16 -36.94 -2.41 -5.66
CA ASP A 16 -35.98 -1.61 -6.42
C ASP A 16 -34.54 -1.94 -5.97
N VAL A 17 -34.14 -3.17 -6.20
CA VAL A 17 -32.74 -3.49 -6.34
C VAL A 17 -32.33 -3.04 -7.75
N THR A 18 -32.21 -1.75 -7.97
CA THR A 18 -31.32 -1.21 -9.00
C THR A 18 -29.98 -1.91 -8.78
N ALA A 19 -29.51 -2.61 -9.81
CA ALA A 19 -28.35 -3.48 -9.75
C ALA A 19 -27.25 -2.81 -8.93
N LEU A 20 -26.94 -3.39 -7.77
CA LEU A 20 -25.81 -2.97 -6.96
C LEU A 20 -24.57 -3.24 -7.81
N THR A 21 -24.08 -2.20 -8.48
CA THR A 21 -22.82 -2.28 -9.23
C THR A 21 -21.72 -2.26 -8.18
N LEU A 22 -21.26 -3.43 -7.79
CA LEU A 22 -20.11 -3.57 -6.91
C LEU A 22 -18.89 -3.02 -7.64
N ALA A 23 -18.21 -2.07 -7.01
CA ALA A 23 -16.94 -1.59 -7.51
C ALA A 23 -15.86 -2.67 -7.30
N THR A 24 -15.04 -2.89 -8.32
CA THR A 24 -13.98 -3.90 -8.30
C THR A 24 -12.62 -3.25 -8.05
N GLU A 25 -11.82 -3.87 -7.18
CA GLU A 25 -10.47 -3.41 -6.85
C GLU A 25 -9.52 -4.58 -6.64
N ASP A 26 -8.21 -4.29 -6.60
CA ASP A 26 -7.18 -5.26 -6.27
C ASP A 26 -6.22 -4.73 -5.20
N VAL A 27 -5.29 -5.58 -4.75
CA VAL A 27 -4.29 -5.25 -3.72
C VAL A 27 -2.91 -4.89 -4.26
N GLY A 28 -2.75 -4.82 -5.55
CA GLY A 28 -1.50 -4.40 -6.18
C GLY A 28 -0.50 -5.50 -6.49
N SER A 29 -0.43 -6.57 -5.71
CA SER A 29 0.55 -7.65 -5.92
C SER A 29 0.31 -8.40 -7.23
N LEU A 30 1.37 -8.64 -7.98
CA LEU A 30 1.36 -9.43 -9.21
C LEU A 30 2.36 -10.59 -9.09
N PRO A 31 2.01 -11.79 -9.59
CA PRO A 31 2.93 -12.90 -9.67
C PRO A 31 4.06 -12.59 -10.65
N LEU A 32 5.24 -13.13 -10.38
CA LEU A 32 6.35 -13.08 -11.33
C LEU A 32 6.36 -14.29 -12.24
N HIS A 33 6.86 -14.07 -13.46
CA HIS A 33 7.37 -15.13 -14.31
C HIS A 33 8.86 -15.33 -14.02
N ASP A 34 9.38 -16.54 -14.21
CA ASP A 34 10.72 -16.99 -13.82
C ASP A 34 11.90 -16.16 -14.39
N ASP A 35 11.68 -15.39 -15.46
CA ASP A 35 12.71 -14.55 -16.11
C ASP A 35 12.63 -13.06 -15.77
N PHE A 36 12.05 -12.72 -14.63
CA PHE A 36 11.73 -11.33 -14.32
C PHE A 36 12.96 -10.54 -13.87
N GLN A 37 13.25 -9.48 -14.59
CA GLN A 37 14.10 -8.38 -14.13
C GLN A 37 13.24 -7.14 -13.91
N LEU A 38 13.31 -6.56 -12.71
CA LEU A 38 12.56 -5.35 -12.40
C LEU A 38 13.02 -4.20 -13.29
N SER A 39 12.20 -3.83 -14.27
CA SER A 39 12.44 -2.71 -15.15
C SER A 39 11.23 -1.79 -15.21
N ARG A 40 11.46 -0.55 -15.61
CA ARG A 40 10.39 0.43 -15.81
C ARG A 40 9.37 -0.04 -16.85
N GLU A 41 9.80 -0.79 -17.86
CA GLU A 41 8.90 -1.35 -18.89
C GLU A 41 7.99 -2.46 -18.31
N HIS A 42 8.49 -3.27 -17.40
CA HIS A 42 7.65 -4.25 -16.72
C HIS A 42 6.57 -3.58 -15.84
N VAL A 43 6.90 -2.49 -15.16
CA VAL A 43 5.91 -1.71 -14.40
C VAL A 43 4.84 -1.15 -15.32
N LYS A 44 5.21 -0.55 -16.46
CA LYS A 44 4.26 -0.04 -17.46
C LYS A 44 3.34 -1.14 -17.98
N ARG A 45 3.90 -2.30 -18.34
CA ARG A 45 3.14 -3.45 -18.81
C ARG A 45 2.16 -3.94 -17.74
N ALA A 46 2.61 -4.06 -16.50
CA ALA A 46 1.77 -4.44 -15.38
C ALA A 46 0.59 -3.46 -15.16
N ILE A 47 0.82 -2.15 -15.34
CA ILE A 47 -0.26 -1.15 -15.28
C ILE A 47 -1.27 -1.39 -16.42
N LEU A 48 -0.80 -1.59 -17.64
CA LEU A 48 -1.68 -1.86 -18.78
C LEU A 48 -2.51 -3.13 -18.58
N ASP A 49 -1.86 -4.21 -18.12
CA ASP A 49 -2.54 -5.48 -17.84
C ASP A 49 -3.64 -5.28 -16.77
N LYS A 50 -3.36 -4.59 -15.68
CA LYS A 50 -4.35 -4.29 -14.63
C LYS A 50 -5.54 -3.47 -15.14
N VAL A 51 -5.29 -2.42 -15.90
CA VAL A 51 -6.37 -1.60 -16.49
C VAL A 51 -7.19 -2.45 -17.48
N SER A 52 -6.56 -3.36 -18.23
CA SER A 52 -7.24 -4.23 -19.19
C SER A 52 -8.14 -5.28 -18.54
N THR A 53 -7.96 -5.59 -17.25
CA THR A 53 -8.84 -6.53 -16.54
C THR A 53 -10.23 -5.98 -16.24
N GLY A 54 -10.46 -4.68 -16.47
CA GLY A 54 -11.75 -4.04 -16.24
C GLY A 54 -12.02 -3.71 -14.77
N LEU A 55 -10.98 -3.63 -13.93
CA LEU A 55 -11.12 -3.17 -12.55
C LEU A 55 -11.53 -1.70 -12.52
N ASP A 56 -12.47 -1.36 -11.63
CA ASP A 56 -12.89 0.02 -11.39
C ASP A 56 -11.77 0.85 -10.75
N TYR A 57 -11.05 0.23 -9.80
CA TYR A 57 -9.97 0.86 -9.03
C TYR A 57 -8.70 -0.01 -9.06
N PRO A 58 -7.98 -0.06 -10.20
CA PRO A 58 -6.73 -0.80 -10.27
C PRO A 58 -5.68 -0.19 -9.35
N CYS A 59 -5.07 -1.03 -8.52
CA CYS A 59 -3.99 -0.60 -7.63
C CYS A 59 -2.68 -0.46 -8.40
N TYR A 60 -1.82 0.47 -7.96
CA TYR A 60 -0.43 0.52 -8.41
C TYR A 60 0.19 -0.88 -8.34
N PRO A 61 0.81 -1.38 -9.42
CA PRO A 61 1.37 -2.73 -9.42
C PRO A 61 2.57 -2.83 -8.49
N GLN A 62 2.46 -3.73 -7.52
CA GLN A 62 3.56 -4.12 -6.66
C GLN A 62 4.22 -5.35 -7.24
N LEU A 63 5.35 -5.13 -7.89
CA LEU A 63 6.18 -6.19 -8.44
C LEU A 63 7.15 -6.66 -7.35
N PRO A 64 7.44 -7.96 -7.24
CA PRO A 64 8.48 -8.44 -6.36
C PRO A 64 9.81 -7.82 -6.73
N GLY A 65 10.59 -7.43 -5.73
CA GLY A 65 11.92 -6.92 -5.92
C GLY A 65 12.96 -8.01 -6.17
N THR A 66 14.15 -7.60 -6.51
CA THR A 66 15.36 -8.44 -6.48
C THR A 66 15.94 -8.45 -5.07
N GLU A 67 16.95 -9.31 -4.80
CA GLU A 67 17.71 -9.25 -3.56
C GLU A 67 18.38 -7.87 -3.36
N GLU A 68 18.80 -7.24 -4.46
CA GLU A 68 19.46 -5.92 -4.47
C GLU A 68 18.45 -4.77 -4.31
N GLN A 69 17.22 -4.97 -4.80
CA GLN A 69 16.14 -3.99 -4.69
C GLN A 69 14.86 -4.67 -4.19
N PRO A 70 14.79 -4.97 -2.90
CA PRO A 70 13.60 -5.60 -2.32
C PRO A 70 12.42 -4.63 -2.38
N MET A 71 11.38 -5.02 -3.13
CA MET A 71 10.24 -4.17 -3.47
C MET A 71 8.95 -4.62 -2.79
N ASN A 72 9.06 -5.10 -1.56
CA ASN A 72 7.86 -5.41 -0.79
C ASN A 72 7.16 -4.13 -0.31
N MET A 73 5.90 -4.30 0.09
CA MET A 73 4.98 -3.26 0.53
C MET A 73 5.54 -2.35 1.63
N ASN A 74 6.43 -2.87 2.48
CA ASN A 74 6.99 -2.12 3.61
C ASN A 74 8.28 -1.40 3.19
N LEU A 75 9.16 -2.10 2.48
CA LEU A 75 10.46 -1.56 2.09
C LEU A 75 10.34 -0.41 1.09
N GLN A 76 9.28 -0.38 0.28
CA GLN A 76 9.04 0.74 -0.63
C GLN A 76 8.85 2.09 0.08
N PHE A 77 8.44 2.07 1.36
CA PHE A 77 8.32 3.28 2.20
C PHE A 77 9.53 3.46 3.11
N LEU A 78 10.03 2.37 3.71
CA LEU A 78 11.09 2.45 4.70
C LEU A 78 12.49 2.69 4.08
N ILE A 79 12.77 2.20 2.85
CA ILE A 79 14.05 2.44 2.20
C ILE A 79 14.24 3.93 1.88
N PRO A 80 13.34 4.63 1.18
CA PRO A 80 13.48 6.06 0.95
C PRO A 80 13.62 6.87 2.23
N LEU A 81 12.88 6.50 3.29
CA LEU A 81 12.98 7.14 4.59
C LEU A 81 14.36 6.96 5.23
N ALA A 82 14.93 5.74 5.13
CA ALA A 82 16.26 5.44 5.63
C ALA A 82 17.37 6.13 4.83
N GLU A 83 17.27 6.17 3.50
CA GLU A 83 18.22 6.84 2.61
C GLU A 83 18.23 8.36 2.80
N SER A 84 17.12 8.92 3.22
CA SER A 84 16.99 10.36 3.51
C SER A 84 17.47 10.74 4.93
N GLY A 85 17.90 9.78 5.75
CA GLY A 85 18.58 10.06 7.02
C GLY A 85 17.66 10.38 8.21
N PHE A 86 16.38 9.99 8.13
CA PHE A 86 15.37 10.25 9.19
C PHE A 86 15.39 9.20 10.30
N GLY A 87 16.56 8.92 10.87
CA GLY A 87 16.70 8.03 12.03
C GLY A 87 16.66 6.53 11.72
N LEU A 88 16.65 6.14 10.44
CA LEU A 88 16.72 4.75 9.97
C LEU A 88 18.00 4.52 9.17
N ARG A 89 18.40 3.25 9.04
CA ARG A 89 19.46 2.79 8.13
C ARG A 89 19.09 1.47 7.49
N VAL A 90 19.59 1.24 6.29
CA VAL A 90 19.49 -0.05 5.57
C VAL A 90 20.80 -0.79 5.71
N GLU A 91 20.72 -2.08 6.07
CA GLU A 91 21.89 -2.95 6.13
C GLU A 91 21.49 -4.38 5.75
N ASN A 92 22.12 -4.92 4.70
CA ASN A 92 21.81 -6.26 4.18
C ASN A 92 20.29 -6.50 3.92
N GLY A 93 19.60 -5.50 3.35
CA GLY A 93 18.17 -5.57 3.05
C GLY A 93 17.24 -5.50 4.28
N ASN A 94 17.79 -5.21 5.46
CA ASN A 94 17.02 -4.99 6.69
C ASN A 94 17.03 -3.51 7.07
N ILE A 95 15.99 -3.11 7.77
CA ILE A 95 15.83 -1.75 8.29
C ILE A 95 16.13 -1.77 9.78
N TYR A 96 16.99 -0.85 10.20
CA TYR A 96 17.38 -0.67 11.59
C TYR A 96 17.12 0.75 12.03
N GLN A 97 16.73 0.93 13.28
CA GLN A 97 16.70 2.22 13.92
C GLN A 97 18.15 2.67 14.20
N ALA A 98 18.53 3.83 13.65
CA ALA A 98 19.87 4.41 13.79
C ALA A 98 19.90 5.64 14.72
N GLY A 99 18.72 6.16 15.04
CA GLY A 99 18.54 7.33 15.88
C GLY A 99 17.08 7.52 16.25
N GLU A 100 16.72 8.68 16.71
CA GLU A 100 15.31 9.07 16.84
C GLU A 100 14.70 9.15 15.44
N LEU A 101 13.49 8.58 15.28
CA LEU A 101 12.78 8.64 14.02
C LEU A 101 12.16 10.03 13.89
N GLU A 102 12.52 10.72 12.84
CA GLU A 102 12.03 12.06 12.55
C GLU A 102 11.02 12.05 11.41
N LYS A 103 10.03 12.95 11.49
CA LYS A 103 9.08 13.16 10.39
C LYS A 103 9.75 14.06 9.35
N PRO A 104 9.75 13.64 8.06
CA PRO A 104 10.19 14.51 6.96
C PRO A 104 9.33 15.76 6.84
N ASP A 105 9.91 16.84 6.38
CA ASP A 105 9.23 18.11 6.04
C ASP A 105 8.59 18.10 4.64
N HIS A 106 8.81 17.02 3.89
CA HIS A 106 8.27 16.81 2.56
C HIS A 106 7.86 15.33 2.36
N PRO A 107 6.92 15.02 1.45
CA PRO A 107 6.52 13.65 1.17
C PRO A 107 7.68 12.80 0.66
N ILE A 108 7.83 11.59 1.19
CA ILE A 108 8.86 10.61 0.80
C ILE A 108 8.20 9.34 0.27
N GLY A 109 8.82 8.71 -0.73
CA GLY A 109 8.39 7.43 -1.29
C GLY A 109 7.14 7.50 -2.18
N ILE A 110 6.76 8.72 -2.63
CA ILE A 110 5.60 8.95 -3.49
C ILE A 110 5.92 8.88 -4.99
N GLU A 111 7.18 8.74 -5.38
CA GLU A 111 7.63 8.79 -6.77
C GLU A 111 6.93 7.74 -7.64
N ARG A 112 6.62 6.58 -7.06
CA ARG A 112 5.90 5.51 -7.75
C ARG A 112 4.43 5.86 -7.99
N ALA A 113 3.79 6.47 -7.02
CA ALA A 113 2.42 6.94 -7.16
C ALA A 113 2.34 8.03 -8.23
N ILE A 114 3.29 8.97 -8.22
CA ILE A 114 3.41 10.01 -9.24
C ILE A 114 3.66 9.38 -10.62
N PHE A 115 4.59 8.43 -10.72
CA PHE A 115 4.84 7.71 -11.97
C PHE A 115 3.57 7.02 -12.49
N TYR A 116 2.84 6.33 -11.62
CA TYR A 116 1.60 5.64 -11.96
C TYR A 116 0.55 6.61 -12.50
N LEU A 117 0.29 7.70 -11.78
CA LEU A 117 -0.68 8.71 -12.18
C LEU A 117 -0.31 9.37 -13.52
N ASN A 118 0.96 9.72 -13.71
CA ASN A 118 1.44 10.30 -14.95
C ASN A 118 1.30 9.30 -16.11
N PHE A 119 1.67 8.04 -15.92
CA PHE A 119 1.51 7.02 -16.93
C PHE A 119 0.05 6.80 -17.34
N LEU A 120 -0.87 6.73 -16.37
CA LEU A 120 -2.31 6.63 -16.65
C LEU A 120 -2.81 7.83 -17.44
N LYS A 121 -2.39 9.03 -17.08
CA LYS A 121 -2.78 10.27 -17.74
C LYS A 121 -2.25 10.35 -19.16
N GLU A 122 -0.95 10.13 -19.36
CA GLU A 122 -0.26 10.20 -20.67
C GLU A 122 -0.80 9.18 -21.67
N ASN A 123 -1.29 8.03 -21.20
CA ASN A 123 -1.83 6.97 -22.04
C ASN A 123 -3.38 6.95 -22.10
N HIS A 124 -4.05 8.00 -21.64
CA HIS A 124 -5.52 8.11 -21.64
C HIS A 124 -6.22 6.92 -20.95
N LEU A 125 -5.61 6.36 -19.90
CA LEU A 125 -6.14 5.20 -19.19
C LEU A 125 -7.10 5.59 -18.06
N LEU A 126 -7.05 6.84 -17.59
CA LEU A 126 -7.97 7.35 -16.56
C LEU A 126 -9.43 7.28 -16.97
N GLU A 127 -9.70 7.37 -18.26
CA GLU A 127 -11.09 7.28 -18.81
C GLU A 127 -11.65 5.85 -18.75
N LYS A 128 -10.79 4.85 -18.57
CA LYS A 128 -11.16 3.42 -18.53
C LYS A 128 -11.41 2.88 -17.14
N ILE A 129 -11.15 3.68 -16.10
CA ILE A 129 -11.23 3.29 -14.70
C ILE A 129 -12.01 4.35 -13.93
N ARG A 130 -12.57 3.99 -12.77
CA ARG A 130 -13.22 5.00 -11.89
C ARG A 130 -12.20 5.82 -11.12
N GLY A 131 -11.04 5.26 -10.87
CA GLY A 131 -9.92 5.96 -10.24
C GLY A 131 -8.72 5.05 -9.96
N PRO A 132 -7.52 5.62 -9.87
CA PRO A 132 -6.35 4.87 -9.44
C PRO A 132 -6.39 4.61 -7.94
N LYS A 133 -5.82 3.48 -7.52
CA LYS A 133 -5.66 3.12 -6.11
C LYS A 133 -4.19 2.91 -5.79
N ALA A 134 -3.77 3.35 -4.62
CA ALA A 134 -2.47 2.99 -4.05
C ALA A 134 -2.72 2.38 -2.67
N CYS A 135 -2.04 1.26 -2.39
CA CYS A 135 -2.05 0.68 -1.06
C CYS A 135 -0.87 1.23 -0.26
N VAL A 136 -1.15 1.74 0.92
CA VAL A 136 -0.16 2.20 1.88
C VAL A 136 -0.15 1.24 3.06
N THR A 137 1.05 0.83 3.48
CA THR A 137 1.19 -0.03 4.66
C THR A 137 0.95 0.79 5.92
N GLY A 138 0.13 0.27 6.82
CA GLY A 138 -0.16 0.95 8.08
C GLY A 138 1.07 1.08 9.00
N PRO A 139 1.10 2.10 9.87
CA PRO A 139 2.27 2.47 10.67
C PRO A 139 2.75 1.36 11.60
N PHE A 140 1.86 0.60 12.18
CA PHE A 140 2.22 -0.54 13.04
C PHE A 140 2.96 -1.64 12.28
N THR A 141 2.52 -1.96 11.06
CA THR A 141 3.17 -2.95 10.20
C THR A 141 4.53 -2.45 9.71
N LEU A 142 4.65 -1.17 9.36
CA LEU A 142 5.93 -0.54 9.01
C LEU A 142 6.91 -0.59 10.19
N ALA A 143 6.44 -0.23 11.39
CA ALA A 143 7.24 -0.30 12.61
C ALA A 143 7.74 -1.73 12.89
N GLY A 144 6.93 -2.76 12.64
CA GLY A 144 7.32 -4.16 12.79
C GLY A 144 8.45 -4.60 11.87
N TYR A 145 8.71 -3.87 10.78
CA TYR A 145 9.84 -4.11 9.88
C TYR A 145 11.15 -3.48 10.35
N ILE A 146 11.11 -2.53 11.28
CA ILE A 146 12.28 -1.90 11.88
C ILE A 146 12.79 -2.81 12.99
N ASP A 147 14.07 -3.16 12.97
CA ASP A 147 14.70 -4.11 13.91
C ASP A 147 13.98 -5.46 14.01
N ARG A 148 13.40 -5.94 12.91
CA ARG A 148 12.50 -7.11 12.87
C ARG A 148 13.11 -8.43 13.34
N GLN A 149 14.45 -8.53 13.47
CA GLN A 149 15.15 -9.71 13.93
C GLN A 149 14.89 -10.00 15.41
N ASN A 150 14.45 -9.00 16.17
CA ASN A 150 14.16 -9.16 17.59
C ASN A 150 12.78 -8.54 17.91
N ILE A 151 11.79 -9.39 18.14
CA ILE A 151 10.41 -8.98 18.43
C ILE A 151 10.28 -8.08 19.67
N LEU A 152 11.20 -8.19 20.62
CA LEU A 152 11.17 -7.40 21.86
C LEU A 152 11.70 -5.97 21.65
N THR A 153 12.49 -5.75 20.61
CA THR A 153 13.12 -4.45 20.30
C THR A 153 12.72 -3.90 18.93
N CYS A 154 11.85 -4.60 18.19
CA CYS A 154 11.38 -4.11 16.91
C CYS A 154 10.60 -2.79 17.08
N GLY A 155 10.53 -2.01 16.03
CA GLY A 155 9.86 -0.71 16.05
C GLY A 155 8.40 -0.77 16.53
N ALA A 156 7.69 -1.89 16.28
CA ALA A 156 6.32 -2.07 16.74
C ALA A 156 6.17 -2.16 18.27
N SER A 157 7.24 -2.51 19.00
CA SER A 157 7.26 -2.49 20.46
C SER A 157 7.54 -1.10 21.05
N LYS A 158 7.78 -0.10 20.20
CA LYS A 158 8.15 1.28 20.54
C LYS A 158 7.03 2.23 20.16
N PRO A 159 6.20 2.69 21.08
CA PRO A 159 5.05 3.56 20.78
C PRO A 159 5.43 4.85 20.03
N GLU A 160 6.60 5.42 20.34
CA GLU A 160 7.12 6.60 19.68
C GLU A 160 7.41 6.37 18.19
N VAL A 161 7.97 5.21 17.82
CA VAL A 161 8.23 4.83 16.43
C VAL A 161 6.90 4.67 15.66
N VAL A 162 5.92 4.00 16.27
CA VAL A 162 4.59 3.82 15.67
C VAL A 162 3.88 5.16 15.48
N SER A 163 3.98 6.05 16.48
CA SER A 163 3.37 7.38 16.42
C SER A 163 3.97 8.23 15.30
N THR A 164 5.31 8.28 15.21
CA THR A 164 5.99 9.05 14.14
C THR A 164 5.67 8.49 12.76
N LEU A 165 5.64 7.15 12.59
CA LEU A 165 5.22 6.55 11.31
C LEU A 165 3.76 6.83 10.99
N ALA A 166 2.88 6.95 11.98
CA ALA A 166 1.49 7.32 11.74
C ALA A 166 1.38 8.75 11.19
N GLU A 167 2.16 9.68 11.70
CA GLU A 167 2.22 11.05 11.19
C GLU A 167 2.78 11.11 9.76
N ILE A 168 3.80 10.29 9.45
CA ILE A 168 4.41 10.21 8.10
C ILE A 168 3.41 9.65 7.07
N VAL A 169 2.60 8.66 7.45
CA VAL A 169 1.66 7.99 6.53
C VAL A 169 0.42 8.82 6.23
N VAL A 170 0.03 9.73 7.13
CA VAL A 170 -1.22 10.50 7.02
C VAL A 170 -1.03 11.82 6.25
N ASP A 171 0.17 12.38 6.23
CA ASP A 171 0.49 13.62 5.51
C ASP A 171 0.89 13.37 4.06
#